data_44ed9349f47e28a86941252615ceb689
#
_entry.id   44ed9349f47e28a86941252615ceb689
#
_cell.length_a   1.000
_cell.length_b   1.000
_cell.length_c   1.000
_cell.angle_alpha   90.00
_cell.angle_beta   90.00
_cell.angle_gamma   90.00
#
_symmetry.space_group_name_H-M   'P 1'
#
loop_
_entity.id
_entity.type
_entity.pdbx_description
1 polymer ?
#
loop_
_entity_poly.entity_id
_entity_poly.type
_entity_poly.pdbx_seq_one_letter_code
_entity_poly.pdbx_strand_id
1 'polypeptide(L)'
;MARFTLPRDLYHGKGALEALKSFTGKKAMICVGGGSMKRFGFLDRAVAYLKEAGMEVELFEGIEPDPSVETVMRGAEAMLKFEPDWIIAMGGGSPIDAAKAMWIKYEYPDITFEEMCKVFGIPPLRRKAHFCA
;
A
#
# COMPACT_ATOMS: atom_id res chain seq x y z
N MET A 1 7.91 29.74 2.25
CA MET A 1 6.53 29.26 2.50
C MET A 1 6.56 27.78 2.80
N ALA A 2 5.89 27.36 3.85
CA ALA A 2 5.78 25.96 4.22
C ALA A 2 4.43 25.40 3.78
N ARG A 3 4.41 24.13 3.35
CA ARG A 3 3.17 23.42 2.99
C ARG A 3 3.03 22.18 3.87
N PHE A 4 1.86 22.00 4.44
CA PHE A 4 1.50 20.81 5.22
C PHE A 4 0.26 20.18 4.60
N THR A 5 0.36 18.91 4.26
CA THR A 5 -0.72 18.18 3.58
C THR A 5 -1.09 16.94 4.40
N LEU A 6 -2.37 16.83 4.74
CA LEU A 6 -2.94 15.67 5.39
C LEU A 6 -3.59 14.73 4.36
N PRO A 7 -3.76 13.44 4.68
CA PRO A 7 -4.58 12.57 3.85
C PRO A 7 -6.05 13.06 3.84
N ARG A 8 -6.80 12.65 2.83
CA ARG A 8 -8.21 13.01 2.75
C ARG A 8 -8.99 12.53 3.97
N ASP A 9 -8.76 11.29 4.35
CA ASP A 9 -9.47 10.66 5.47
C ASP A 9 -8.45 10.08 6.45
N LEU A 10 -8.66 10.34 7.74
CA LEU A 10 -7.86 9.79 8.82
C LEU A 10 -8.81 9.11 9.81
N TYR A 11 -8.68 7.81 9.94
CA TYR A 11 -9.43 7.03 10.92
C TYR A 11 -8.51 6.67 12.07
N HIS A 12 -8.92 6.92 13.30
CA HIS A 12 -8.08 6.66 14.46
C HIS A 12 -8.92 6.15 15.63
N GLY A 13 -8.25 5.54 16.58
CA GLY A 13 -8.88 5.02 17.77
C GLY A 13 -9.20 3.54 17.68
N LYS A 14 -9.78 3.03 18.76
CA LYS A 14 -10.13 1.61 18.85
C LYS A 14 -11.18 1.25 17.81
N GLY A 15 -10.93 0.19 17.06
CA GLY A 15 -11.85 -0.26 16.01
C GLY A 15 -11.70 0.47 14.67
N ALA A 16 -10.75 1.40 14.54
CA ALA A 16 -10.56 2.15 13.29
C ALA A 16 -10.29 1.26 12.07
N LEU A 17 -9.71 0.08 12.26
CA LEU A 17 -9.46 -0.87 11.17
C LEU A 17 -10.74 -1.28 10.44
N GLU A 18 -11.89 -1.22 11.09
CA GLU A 18 -13.17 -1.53 10.47
C GLU A 18 -13.53 -0.59 9.31
N ALA A 19 -12.86 0.55 9.21
CA ALA A 19 -13.05 1.46 8.07
C ALA A 19 -12.81 0.76 6.72
N LEU A 20 -12.01 -0.30 6.71
CA LEU A 20 -11.77 -1.10 5.48
C LEU A 20 -13.05 -1.69 4.90
N LYS A 21 -14.07 -1.93 5.72
CA LYS A 21 -15.37 -2.43 5.25
C LYS A 21 -16.10 -1.46 4.34
N SER A 22 -15.78 -0.18 4.44
CA SER A 22 -16.41 0.87 3.65
C SER A 22 -15.71 1.16 2.33
N PHE A 23 -14.58 0.52 2.07
CA PHE A 23 -13.84 0.72 0.84
C PHE A 23 -14.59 0.15 -0.36
N THR A 24 -14.56 0.88 -1.46
CA THR A 24 -15.21 0.47 -2.69
C THR A 24 -14.15 0.18 -3.75
N GLY A 25 -14.23 -0.98 -4.38
CA GLY A 25 -13.27 -1.42 -5.38
C GLY A 25 -13.43 -2.91 -5.63
N LYS A 26 -12.56 -3.46 -6.47
CA LYS A 26 -12.61 -4.87 -6.85
C LYS A 26 -11.47 -5.69 -6.28
N LYS A 27 -10.28 -5.12 -6.19
CA LYS A 27 -9.05 -5.84 -5.81
C LYS A 27 -8.21 -4.99 -4.88
N ALA A 28 -7.78 -5.57 -3.78
CA ALA A 28 -6.88 -4.93 -2.83
C ALA A 28 -5.61 -5.75 -2.65
N MET A 29 -4.45 -5.10 -2.67
CA MET A 29 -3.20 -5.74 -2.31
C MET A 29 -2.74 -5.19 -0.97
N ILE A 30 -2.48 -6.09 -0.02
CA ILE A 30 -1.95 -5.73 1.29
C ILE A 30 -0.45 -5.98 1.31
N CYS A 31 0.31 -4.93 1.59
CA CYS A 31 1.77 -5.00 1.69
C CYS A 31 2.15 -4.98 3.18
N VAL A 32 2.80 -6.04 3.64
CA VAL A 32 3.20 -6.19 5.04
C VAL A 32 4.67 -6.56 5.16
N GLY A 33 5.29 -6.16 6.28
CA GLY A 33 6.67 -6.48 6.59
C GLY A 33 6.80 -7.80 7.34
N GLY A 34 7.41 -7.76 8.52
CA GLY A 34 7.62 -8.93 9.36
C GLY A 34 6.33 -9.52 9.94
N GLY A 35 6.47 -10.43 10.89
CA GLY A 35 5.38 -11.23 11.39
C GLY A 35 4.44 -10.56 12.40
N SER A 36 4.68 -9.31 12.84
CA SER A 36 3.90 -8.71 13.92
C SER A 36 2.42 -8.53 13.58
N MET A 37 2.11 -8.03 12.38
CA MET A 37 0.71 -7.85 11.97
C MET A 37 -0.04 -9.18 11.87
N LYS A 38 0.64 -10.22 11.42
CA LYS A 38 0.10 -11.58 11.33
C LYS A 38 -0.07 -12.19 12.72
N ARG A 39 0.95 -12.06 13.58
CA ARG A 39 0.95 -12.62 14.94
C ARG A 39 -0.13 -12.04 15.82
N PHE A 40 -0.42 -10.74 15.70
CA PHE A 40 -1.47 -10.09 16.47
C PHE A 40 -2.85 -10.16 15.83
N GLY A 41 -2.98 -10.83 14.68
CA GLY A 41 -4.26 -11.02 14.02
C GLY A 41 -4.77 -9.82 13.23
N PHE A 42 -4.02 -8.74 13.14
CA PHE A 42 -4.44 -7.55 12.38
C PHE A 42 -4.57 -7.83 10.90
N LEU A 43 -3.63 -8.61 10.36
CA LEU A 43 -3.65 -8.97 8.93
C LEU A 43 -4.91 -9.78 8.59
N ASP A 44 -5.22 -10.78 9.40
CA ASP A 44 -6.41 -11.62 9.18
C ASP A 44 -7.69 -10.80 9.23
N ARG A 45 -7.77 -9.86 10.17
CA ARG A 45 -8.93 -8.96 10.28
C ARG A 45 -9.04 -8.03 9.08
N ALA A 46 -7.92 -7.48 8.61
CA ALA A 46 -7.91 -6.62 7.43
C ALA A 46 -8.40 -7.38 6.19
N VAL A 47 -7.91 -8.59 5.98
CA VAL A 47 -8.34 -9.46 4.87
C VAL A 47 -9.84 -9.73 4.96
N ALA A 48 -10.33 -10.08 6.16
CA ALA A 48 -11.75 -10.36 6.36
C ALA A 48 -12.64 -9.14 6.05
N TYR A 49 -12.24 -7.96 6.51
CA TYR A 49 -12.99 -6.73 6.26
C TYR A 49 -13.05 -6.37 4.78
N LEU A 50 -11.94 -6.55 4.05
CA LEU A 50 -11.90 -6.28 2.63
C LEU A 50 -12.73 -7.28 1.84
N LYS A 51 -12.70 -8.56 2.21
CA LYS A 51 -13.56 -9.58 1.60
C LYS A 51 -15.04 -9.31 1.88
N GLU A 52 -15.36 -8.85 3.07
CA GLU A 52 -16.72 -8.45 3.45
C GLU A 52 -17.19 -7.25 2.59
N ALA A 53 -16.26 -6.36 2.21
CA ALA A 53 -16.55 -5.26 1.29
C ALA A 53 -16.68 -5.71 -0.18
N GLY A 54 -16.51 -7.01 -0.47
CA GLY A 54 -16.65 -7.57 -1.81
C GLY A 54 -15.38 -7.53 -2.66
N MET A 55 -14.23 -7.36 -2.04
CA MET A 55 -12.96 -7.25 -2.76
C MET A 55 -12.19 -8.57 -2.77
N GLU A 56 -11.47 -8.82 -3.86
CA GLU A 56 -10.42 -9.84 -3.90
C GLU A 56 -9.19 -9.28 -3.21
N VAL A 57 -8.50 -10.10 -2.42
CA VAL A 57 -7.33 -9.68 -1.64
C VAL A 57 -6.14 -10.54 -1.98
N GLU A 58 -5.01 -9.90 -2.28
CA GLU A 58 -3.72 -10.56 -2.42
C GLU A 58 -2.74 -9.96 -1.44
N LEU A 59 -1.86 -10.79 -0.88
CA LEU A 59 -0.87 -10.38 0.10
C LEU A 59 0.51 -10.28 -0.54
N PHE A 60 1.24 -9.22 -0.25
CA PHE A 60 2.67 -9.12 -0.51
C PHE A 60 3.37 -9.03 0.84
N GLU A 61 3.95 -10.15 1.25
CA GLU A 61 4.53 -10.33 2.57
C GLU A 61 6.06 -10.25 2.55
N GLY A 62 6.66 -10.12 3.73
CA GLY A 62 8.09 -10.26 3.90
C GLY A 62 8.91 -9.05 3.49
N ILE A 63 8.33 -7.85 3.52
CA ILE A 63 9.10 -6.64 3.28
C ILE A 63 10.08 -6.46 4.45
N GLU A 64 11.38 -6.53 4.14
CA GLU A 64 12.44 -6.39 5.11
C GLU A 64 12.58 -4.94 5.63
N PRO A 65 13.16 -4.74 6.82
CA PRO A 65 13.60 -3.40 7.22
C PRO A 65 14.57 -2.84 6.18
N ASP A 66 14.49 -1.53 5.91
CA ASP A 66 15.24 -0.89 4.82
C ASP A 66 15.06 -1.65 3.49
N PRO A 67 13.84 -1.62 2.91
CA PRO A 67 13.53 -2.42 1.73
C PRO A 67 14.46 -2.11 0.57
N SER A 68 14.92 -3.16 -0.10
CA SER A 68 15.79 -3.05 -1.26
C SER A 68 15.01 -2.63 -2.51
N VAL A 69 15.75 -2.13 -3.51
CA VAL A 69 15.20 -1.86 -4.85
C VAL A 69 14.56 -3.13 -5.43
N GLU A 70 15.19 -4.29 -5.19
CA GLU A 70 14.68 -5.58 -5.66
C GLU A 70 13.32 -5.91 -5.07
N THR A 71 13.11 -5.65 -3.77
CA THR A 71 11.83 -5.87 -3.11
C THR A 71 10.74 -4.96 -3.71
N VAL A 72 11.07 -3.70 -3.93
CA VAL A 72 10.15 -2.73 -4.57
C VAL A 72 9.78 -3.19 -5.98
N MET A 73 10.77 -3.67 -6.76
CA MET A 73 10.53 -4.16 -8.12
C MET A 73 9.64 -5.40 -8.13
N ARG A 74 9.86 -6.34 -7.22
CA ARG A 74 9.00 -7.52 -7.10
C ARG A 74 7.57 -7.15 -6.74
N GLY A 75 7.41 -6.21 -5.82
CA GLY A 75 6.09 -5.72 -5.42
C GLY A 75 5.36 -5.03 -6.56
N ALA A 76 6.05 -4.16 -7.27
CA ALA A 76 5.47 -3.48 -8.43
C ALA A 76 5.07 -4.49 -9.52
N GLU A 77 5.89 -5.50 -9.76
CA GLU A 77 5.57 -6.56 -10.71
C GLU A 77 4.32 -7.36 -10.29
N ALA A 78 4.21 -7.69 -9.00
CA ALA A 78 3.03 -8.34 -8.46
C ALA A 78 1.79 -7.47 -8.63
N MET A 79 1.90 -6.17 -8.42
CA MET A 79 0.79 -5.23 -8.64
C MET A 79 0.39 -5.17 -10.11
N LEU A 80 1.35 -5.19 -11.03
CA LEU A 80 1.05 -5.18 -12.46
C LEU A 80 0.31 -6.45 -12.91
N LYS A 81 0.57 -7.59 -12.27
CA LYS A 81 -0.12 -8.85 -12.56
C LYS A 81 -1.51 -8.91 -11.94
N PHE A 82 -1.64 -8.49 -10.69
CA PHE A 82 -2.92 -8.55 -9.96
C PHE A 82 -3.85 -7.41 -10.34
N GLU A 83 -3.31 -6.27 -10.70
CA GLU A 83 -4.05 -5.06 -11.03
C GLU A 83 -4.98 -4.57 -9.90
N PRO A 84 -4.43 -4.32 -8.68
CA PRO A 84 -5.26 -3.83 -7.59
C PRO A 84 -5.75 -2.41 -7.85
N ASP A 85 -6.93 -2.10 -7.33
CA ASP A 85 -7.45 -0.73 -7.28
C ASP A 85 -7.33 -0.12 -5.89
N TRP A 86 -6.88 -0.90 -4.91
CA TRP A 86 -6.48 -0.44 -3.59
C TRP A 86 -5.14 -1.07 -3.19
N ILE A 87 -4.25 -0.25 -2.67
CA ILE A 87 -2.98 -0.70 -2.08
C ILE A 87 -3.02 -0.34 -0.61
N ILE A 88 -2.86 -1.34 0.25
CA ILE A 88 -2.96 -1.16 1.70
C ILE A 88 -1.64 -1.58 2.32
N ALA A 89 -0.97 -0.64 2.97
CA ALA A 89 0.28 -0.90 3.68
C ALA A 89 0.00 -1.06 5.17
N MET A 90 0.49 -2.15 5.75
CA MET A 90 0.31 -2.43 7.18
C MET A 90 1.66 -2.64 7.85
N GLY A 91 1.86 -1.97 8.97
CA GLY A 91 3.07 -2.10 9.78
C GLY A 91 3.71 -0.77 10.07
N GLY A 92 5.01 -0.79 10.32
CA GLY A 92 5.80 0.42 10.57
C GLY A 92 6.22 1.13 9.29
N GLY A 93 7.25 1.95 9.41
CA GLY A 93 7.72 2.78 8.30
C GLY A 93 8.18 2.01 7.07
N SER A 94 8.89 0.89 7.25
CA SER A 94 9.46 0.13 6.13
C SER A 94 8.41 -0.43 5.17
N PRO A 95 7.37 -1.14 5.62
CA PRO A 95 6.34 -1.60 4.68
C PRO A 95 5.57 -0.45 4.03
N ILE A 96 5.32 0.63 4.75
CA ILE A 96 4.61 1.79 4.21
C ILE A 96 5.44 2.47 3.12
N ASP A 97 6.72 2.71 3.37
CA ASP A 97 7.61 3.35 2.39
C ASP A 97 7.81 2.47 1.15
N ALA A 98 8.00 1.17 1.35
CA ALA A 98 8.12 0.22 0.25
C ALA A 98 6.84 0.19 -0.60
N ALA A 99 5.68 0.14 0.04
CA ALA A 99 4.40 0.11 -0.66
C ALA A 99 4.16 1.39 -1.48
N LYS A 100 4.57 2.55 -0.97
CA LYS A 100 4.50 3.80 -1.74
C LYS A 100 5.39 3.75 -2.98
N ALA A 101 6.61 3.25 -2.85
CA ALA A 101 7.51 3.10 -3.98
C ALA A 101 6.95 2.11 -5.02
N MET A 102 6.41 0.99 -4.56
CA MET A 102 5.74 0.02 -5.42
C MET A 102 4.55 0.66 -6.15
N TRP A 103 3.75 1.46 -5.44
CA TRP A 103 2.61 2.17 -6.00
C TRP A 103 3.03 3.10 -7.14
N ILE A 104 4.11 3.85 -6.95
CA ILE A 104 4.64 4.73 -7.99
C ILE A 104 5.04 3.91 -9.23
N LYS A 105 5.78 2.82 -9.04
CA LYS A 105 6.19 1.94 -10.15
C LYS A 105 5.01 1.24 -10.81
N TYR A 106 3.98 0.92 -10.06
CA TYR A 106 2.76 0.32 -10.60
C TYR A 106 2.01 1.30 -11.51
N GLU A 107 1.88 2.55 -11.08
CA GLU A 107 1.17 3.56 -11.87
C GLU A 107 1.98 4.05 -13.07
N TYR A 108 3.31 4.10 -12.91
CA TYR A 108 4.24 4.56 -13.93
C TYR A 108 5.39 3.56 -14.08
N PRO A 109 5.17 2.43 -14.77
CA PRO A 109 6.18 1.36 -14.85
C PRO A 109 7.53 1.78 -15.42
N ASP A 110 7.55 2.81 -16.26
CA ASP A 110 8.78 3.30 -16.90
C ASP A 110 9.55 4.31 -16.06
N ILE A 111 9.02 4.74 -14.92
CA ILE A 111 9.73 5.70 -14.06
C ILE A 111 10.99 5.05 -13.48
N THR A 112 12.09 5.80 -13.46
CA THR A 112 13.35 5.34 -12.86
C THR A 112 13.38 5.69 -11.38
N PHE A 113 14.20 4.96 -10.61
CA PHE A 113 14.41 5.28 -9.19
C PHE A 113 15.05 6.66 -9.02
N GLU A 114 15.90 7.08 -9.95
CA GLU A 114 16.47 8.41 -9.96
C GLU A 114 15.41 9.49 -10.08
N GLU A 115 14.45 9.31 -10.98
CA GLU A 115 13.32 10.23 -11.12
C GLU A 115 12.45 10.29 -9.87
N MET A 116 12.25 9.14 -9.20
CA MET A 116 11.48 9.07 -7.95
C MET A 116 12.14 9.82 -6.81
N CYS A 117 13.47 9.92 -6.81
CA CYS A 117 14.23 10.61 -5.77
C CYS A 117 14.30 12.13 -5.97
N LYS A 118 13.91 12.65 -7.12
CA LYS A 118 13.93 14.08 -7.38
C LYS A 118 12.80 14.79 -6.65
N VAL A 119 13.08 16.01 -6.17
CA VAL A 119 12.06 16.86 -5.57
C VAL A 119 11.02 17.21 -6.65
N PHE A 120 9.75 16.95 -6.37
CA PHE A 120 8.64 17.12 -7.32
C PHE A 120 8.76 16.26 -8.59
N GLY A 121 9.61 15.21 -8.56
CA GLY A 121 9.79 14.30 -9.69
C GLY A 121 8.70 13.22 -9.77
N ILE A 122 7.85 13.08 -8.75
CA ILE A 122 6.79 12.09 -8.72
C ILE A 122 5.56 12.65 -9.45
N PRO A 123 5.10 11.99 -10.53
CA PRO A 123 3.91 12.44 -11.24
C PRO A 123 2.64 12.17 -10.42
N PRO A 124 1.48 12.73 -10.82
CA PRO A 124 0.23 12.50 -10.10
C PRO A 124 -0.12 11.02 -10.00
N LEU A 125 -0.46 10.58 -8.80
CA LEU A 125 -0.86 9.19 -8.50
C LEU A 125 -2.38 9.04 -8.49
N ARG A 126 -2.86 7.84 -8.18
CA ARG A 126 -4.29 7.48 -8.14
C ARG A 126 -4.94 7.34 -9.52
N ARG A 127 -4.14 7.04 -10.53
CA ARG A 127 -4.65 6.71 -11.87
C ARG A 127 -5.16 5.28 -11.93
N LYS A 128 -4.51 4.36 -11.21
CA LYS A 128 -4.84 2.94 -11.18
C LYS A 128 -5.35 2.49 -9.81
N ALA A 129 -4.81 3.05 -8.74
CA ALA A 129 -5.09 2.59 -7.39
C ALA A 129 -5.11 3.72 -6.36
N HIS A 130 -5.93 3.56 -5.34
CA HIS A 130 -5.90 4.35 -4.12
C HIS A 130 -4.95 3.71 -3.12
N PHE A 131 -4.49 4.49 -2.15
CA PHE A 131 -3.52 4.06 -1.16
C PHE A 131 -4.04 4.28 0.26
N CYS A 132 -3.88 3.26 1.11
CA CYS A 132 -4.22 3.31 2.53
C CYS A 132 -3.03 2.78 3.34
N ALA A 133 -2.69 3.46 4.44
CA ALA A 133 -1.64 3.03 5.34
C ALA A 133 -2.15 2.97 6.78
#